data_95f649a649c2239a41e995159380758a
#
_entry.id   95f649a649c2239a41e995159380758a
#
_cell.length_a   1.000
_cell.length_b   1.000
_cell.length_c   1.000
_cell.angle_alpha   90.00
_cell.angle_beta   90.00
_cell.angle_gamma   90.00
#
_symmetry.space_group_name_H-M   'P 1'
#
loop_
_entity.id
_entity.type
_entity.pdbx_description
1 polymer ?
#
loop_
_entity_poly.entity_id
_entity_poly.type
_entity_poly.pdbx_seq_one_letter_code
_entity_poly.pdbx_strand_id
1 'polypeptide(L)'
;MKKKAVIIFSIIIFCLTAGFFLLRNFLYTRKSLELTFDGAYYYSQTESDYGKWHYEKTYAGHEYYLYLPGKYRNDRKNESAKIPLIVVFHGSDEKGSSLVKYGRKFITEEFQNKIYPEGAAVLVILSRINYFTDPHGTCLLIQNICIKNKCIDKTNIIGYGFSQGAKFVVELACAEPQLFRAVISGSGFYNITFRELVSVLPVQFYSAVSENDKGIFEQGSIVGKLCGRWCKNSYYKQYEQRWHFWVELEDKLSDGDKTVMDWLVKLVNE
;
A
#
# COMPACT_ATOMS: atom_id res chain seq x y z
N MET A 1 15.57 46.07 -26.98
CA MET A 1 16.50 45.43 -26.00
C MET A 1 15.79 44.87 -24.78
N LYS A 2 14.89 45.60 -24.10
CA LYS A 2 14.24 45.14 -22.85
C LYS A 2 13.45 43.79 -22.96
N LYS A 3 12.71 43.54 -24.07
CA LYS A 3 11.93 42.31 -24.26
C LYS A 3 12.82 41.06 -24.38
N LYS A 4 13.95 41.13 -25.05
CA LYS A 4 14.89 40.01 -25.16
C LYS A 4 15.53 39.63 -23.81
N ALA A 5 15.87 40.64 -22.99
CA ALA A 5 16.41 40.44 -21.66
C ALA A 5 15.40 39.73 -20.71
N VAL A 6 14.12 40.10 -20.78
CA VAL A 6 13.05 39.45 -19.99
C VAL A 6 12.89 37.99 -20.39
N ILE A 7 12.87 37.70 -21.69
CA ILE A 7 12.74 36.30 -22.16
C ILE A 7 13.94 35.43 -21.69
N ILE A 8 15.16 35.95 -21.82
CA ILE A 8 16.37 35.24 -21.38
C ILE A 8 16.31 35.01 -19.87
N PHE A 9 15.92 35.99 -19.08
CA PHE A 9 15.79 35.88 -17.62
C PHE A 9 14.74 34.85 -17.22
N SER A 10 13.58 34.82 -17.90
CA SER A 10 12.54 33.84 -17.67
C SER A 10 12.99 32.39 -17.98
N ILE A 11 13.76 32.21 -19.07
CA ILE A 11 14.34 30.91 -19.43
C ILE A 11 15.35 30.45 -18.36
N ILE A 12 16.19 31.37 -17.88
CA ILE A 12 17.18 31.05 -16.82
C ILE A 12 16.47 30.63 -15.55
N ILE A 13 15.45 31.35 -15.11
CA ILE A 13 14.66 30.98 -13.91
C ILE A 13 14.01 29.63 -14.11
N PHE A 14 13.41 29.36 -15.27
CA PHE A 14 12.80 28.07 -15.58
C PHE A 14 13.81 26.92 -15.53
N CYS A 15 14.99 27.12 -16.14
CA CYS A 15 16.06 26.10 -16.11
C CYS A 15 16.60 25.88 -14.69
N LEU A 16 16.75 26.93 -13.88
CA LEU A 16 17.20 26.81 -12.49
C LEU A 16 16.17 26.08 -11.62
N THR A 17 14.88 26.39 -11.78
CA THR A 17 13.81 25.71 -11.04
C THR A 17 13.67 24.25 -11.47
N ALA A 18 13.70 23.96 -12.77
CA ALA A 18 13.68 22.59 -13.27
C ALA A 18 14.92 21.81 -12.81
N GLY A 19 16.10 22.41 -12.86
CA GLY A 19 17.35 21.82 -12.36
C GLY A 19 17.30 21.54 -10.86
N PHE A 20 16.74 22.45 -10.06
CA PHE A 20 16.54 22.26 -8.63
C PHE A 20 15.60 21.08 -8.33
N PHE A 21 14.48 20.97 -9.05
CA PHE A 21 13.56 19.84 -8.89
C PHE A 21 14.17 18.50 -9.31
N LEU A 22 14.94 18.49 -10.40
CA LEU A 22 15.66 17.28 -10.86
C LEU A 22 16.73 16.85 -9.84
N LEU A 23 17.51 17.79 -9.33
CA LEU A 23 18.56 17.52 -8.33
C LEU A 23 17.94 17.04 -7.01
N ARG A 24 16.86 17.69 -6.56
CA ARG A 24 16.11 17.26 -5.38
C ARG A 24 15.60 15.82 -5.53
N ASN A 25 14.96 15.49 -6.67
CA ASN A 25 14.50 14.15 -6.97
C ASN A 25 15.65 13.13 -6.97
N PHE A 26 16.77 13.46 -7.59
CA PHE A 26 17.95 12.59 -7.62
C PHE A 26 18.49 12.32 -6.21
N LEU A 27 18.61 13.35 -5.37
CA LEU A 27 19.10 13.22 -3.99
C LEU A 27 18.11 12.40 -3.11
N TYR A 28 16.79 12.58 -3.30
CA TYR A 28 15.77 11.81 -2.59
C TYR A 28 15.78 10.34 -3.03
N THR A 29 15.89 10.05 -4.32
CA THR A 29 15.96 8.67 -4.83
C THR A 29 17.19 7.94 -4.29
N ARG A 30 18.33 8.62 -4.19
CA ARG A 30 19.55 8.03 -3.64
C ARG A 30 19.43 7.69 -2.15
N LYS A 31 18.75 8.52 -1.38
CA LYS A 31 18.54 8.29 0.06
C LYS A 31 17.60 7.11 0.36
N SER A 32 16.61 6.85 -0.50
CA SER A 32 15.70 5.71 -0.35
C SER A 32 16.37 4.37 -0.69
N LEU A 33 17.37 4.37 -1.57
CA LEU A 33 18.15 3.18 -1.93
C LEU A 33 19.15 2.76 -0.84
N GLU A 34 19.58 3.68 0.03
CA GLU A 34 20.53 3.38 1.11
C GLU A 34 19.89 2.67 2.32
N LEU A 35 18.56 2.52 2.34
CA LEU A 35 17.82 1.82 3.39
C LEU A 35 17.52 0.35 3.09
N THR A 36 18.08 -0.21 2.02
CA THR A 36 17.96 -1.63 1.71
C THR A 36 18.97 -2.43 2.54
N PHE A 37 18.45 -3.19 3.50
CA PHE A 37 19.26 -4.12 4.29
C PHE A 37 19.29 -5.50 3.67
N ASP A 38 20.49 -6.01 3.42
CA ASP A 38 20.75 -7.43 3.16
C ASP A 38 20.76 -8.20 4.48
N GLY A 39 19.79 -9.07 4.68
CA GLY A 39 19.77 -9.95 5.84
C GLY A 39 18.58 -10.89 5.87
N ALA A 40 18.77 -12.13 5.49
CA ALA A 40 17.72 -13.14 5.50
C ALA A 40 17.60 -13.80 6.87
N TYR A 41 16.45 -13.68 7.53
CA TYR A 41 16.07 -14.53 8.67
C TYR A 41 14.91 -15.44 8.29
N TYR A 42 15.07 -16.74 8.54
CA TYR A 42 14.03 -17.73 8.34
C TYR A 42 13.15 -17.86 9.56
N TYR A 43 11.84 -17.74 9.35
CA TYR A 43 10.85 -18.23 10.30
C TYR A 43 10.03 -19.31 9.62
N SER A 44 10.09 -20.52 10.16
CA SER A 44 9.08 -21.54 9.88
C SER A 44 7.99 -21.38 10.93
N GLN A 45 6.75 -21.19 10.49
CA GLN A 45 5.61 -21.36 11.37
C GLN A 45 4.60 -22.27 10.72
N THR A 46 4.25 -23.27 11.47
CA THR A 46 3.45 -24.42 11.05
C THR A 46 2.00 -24.34 11.48
N GLU A 47 1.58 -23.33 12.23
CA GLU A 47 0.21 -23.29 12.73
C GLU A 47 -0.42 -21.94 12.52
N SER A 48 -1.53 -21.94 11.76
CA SER A 48 -2.47 -20.86 11.76
C SER A 48 -3.51 -21.11 12.84
N ASP A 49 -3.48 -20.36 13.93
CA ASP A 49 -4.50 -20.39 14.99
C ASP A 49 -5.92 -20.06 14.50
N TYR A 50 -6.04 -19.71 13.23
CA TYR A 50 -7.24 -19.11 12.66
C TYR A 50 -7.98 -20.03 11.69
N GLY A 51 -7.83 -21.31 11.71
CA GLY A 51 -8.64 -22.31 10.98
C GLY A 51 -9.19 -21.96 9.59
N LYS A 52 -9.19 -20.70 9.23
CA LYS A 52 -9.72 -20.09 8.01
C LYS A 52 -8.61 -19.60 7.06
N TRP A 53 -7.38 -19.47 7.53
CA TRP A 53 -6.24 -19.03 6.75
C TRP A 53 -5.52 -20.20 6.09
N HIS A 54 -5.06 -19.99 4.87
CA HIS A 54 -4.16 -20.90 4.19
C HIS A 54 -2.74 -20.31 4.21
N TYR A 55 -1.83 -20.98 4.90
CA TYR A 55 -0.41 -20.64 4.90
C TYR A 55 0.31 -21.33 3.74
N GLU A 56 1.15 -20.62 3.04
CA GLU A 56 2.00 -21.16 2.00
C GLU A 56 3.38 -20.49 2.03
N LYS A 57 4.40 -21.31 1.76
CA LYS A 57 5.75 -20.85 1.48
C LYS A 57 6.08 -21.15 0.03
N THR A 58 6.35 -20.11 -0.75
CA THR A 58 6.67 -20.28 -2.16
C THR A 58 8.10 -20.78 -2.34
N TYR A 59 8.40 -21.31 -3.54
CA TYR A 59 9.75 -21.72 -3.91
C TYR A 59 10.75 -20.54 -3.85
N ALA A 60 10.32 -19.32 -4.24
CA ALA A 60 11.10 -18.11 -4.11
C ALA A 60 11.25 -17.64 -2.65
N GLY A 61 10.61 -18.33 -1.74
CA GLY A 61 10.75 -18.10 -0.32
C GLY A 61 9.83 -17.05 0.28
N HIS A 62 8.87 -16.53 -0.43
CA HIS A 62 7.81 -15.70 0.15
C HIS A 62 6.90 -16.56 1.03
N GLU A 63 6.51 -16.00 2.15
CA GLU A 63 5.58 -16.62 3.09
C GLU A 63 4.34 -15.74 3.17
N TYR A 64 3.17 -16.34 3.20
CA TYR A 64 1.92 -15.61 3.29
C TYR A 64 0.79 -16.43 3.90
N TYR A 65 -0.23 -15.70 4.39
CA TYR A 65 -1.52 -16.25 4.74
C TYR A 65 -2.59 -15.72 3.78
N LEU A 66 -3.37 -16.63 3.22
CA LEU A 66 -4.49 -16.31 2.34
C LEU A 66 -5.81 -16.73 2.98
N TYR A 67 -6.73 -15.79 3.12
CA TYR A 67 -8.12 -16.03 3.46
C TYR A 67 -8.99 -15.93 2.20
N LEU A 68 -9.87 -16.89 2.02
CA LEU A 68 -10.95 -16.84 1.04
C LEU A 68 -12.29 -16.98 1.77
N PRO A 69 -13.34 -16.22 1.38
CA PRO A 69 -14.68 -16.41 1.90
C PRO A 69 -15.13 -17.86 1.76
N GLY A 70 -15.96 -18.37 2.70
CA GLY A 70 -16.22 -19.79 2.88
C GLY A 70 -16.63 -20.56 1.63
N LYS A 71 -17.43 -19.96 0.77
CA LYS A 71 -17.87 -20.56 -0.51
C LYS A 71 -16.75 -20.74 -1.54
N TYR A 72 -15.67 -19.95 -1.47
CA TYR A 72 -14.55 -20.03 -2.43
C TYR A 72 -13.39 -20.88 -1.96
N ARG A 73 -13.39 -21.39 -0.72
CA ARG A 73 -12.31 -22.25 -0.22
C ARG A 73 -12.15 -23.54 -1.02
N ASN A 74 -13.29 -24.14 -1.36
CA ASN A 74 -13.34 -25.42 -2.07
C ASN A 74 -13.47 -25.24 -3.58
N ASP A 75 -13.83 -24.06 -4.03
CA ASP A 75 -14.04 -23.72 -5.43
C ASP A 75 -13.20 -22.51 -5.86
N ARG A 76 -11.87 -22.62 -5.70
CA ARG A 76 -10.92 -21.56 -6.06
C ARG A 76 -10.88 -21.27 -7.57
N LYS A 77 -11.39 -22.20 -8.39
CA LYS A 77 -11.42 -22.07 -9.85
C LYS A 77 -12.70 -21.42 -10.36
N ASN A 78 -13.59 -21.03 -9.48
CA ASN A 78 -14.82 -20.37 -9.86
C ASN A 78 -14.52 -19.00 -10.50
N GLU A 79 -14.80 -18.88 -11.79
CA GLU A 79 -14.59 -17.66 -12.57
C GLU A 79 -15.84 -16.76 -12.63
N SER A 80 -16.97 -17.28 -12.19
CA SER A 80 -18.26 -16.57 -12.27
C SER A 80 -18.39 -15.45 -11.24
N ALA A 81 -17.67 -15.53 -10.14
CA ALA A 81 -17.64 -14.49 -9.14
C ALA A 81 -16.23 -13.89 -9.04
N LYS A 82 -16.15 -12.58 -9.04
CA LYS A 82 -14.90 -11.83 -8.96
C LYS A 82 -14.91 -11.00 -7.68
N ILE A 83 -14.21 -11.51 -6.66
CA ILE A 83 -14.11 -10.83 -5.36
C ILE A 83 -12.85 -9.96 -5.28
N PRO A 84 -12.89 -8.82 -4.59
CA PRO A 84 -11.71 -7.98 -4.37
C PRO A 84 -10.67 -8.71 -3.51
N LEU A 85 -9.40 -8.30 -3.65
CA LEU A 85 -8.28 -8.77 -2.85
C LEU A 85 -7.71 -7.63 -2.00
N ILE A 86 -7.61 -7.84 -0.70
CA ILE A 86 -6.89 -6.94 0.21
C ILE A 86 -5.55 -7.57 0.54
N VAL A 87 -4.46 -6.86 0.22
CA VAL A 87 -3.09 -7.28 0.49
C VAL A 87 -2.54 -6.48 1.66
N VAL A 88 -2.16 -7.15 2.74
CA VAL A 88 -1.72 -6.55 3.99
C VAL A 88 -0.21 -6.67 4.13
N PHE A 89 0.44 -5.54 4.38
CA PHE A 89 1.89 -5.40 4.64
C PHE A 89 2.12 -4.89 6.05
N HIS A 90 2.78 -5.68 6.87
CA HIS A 90 3.04 -5.36 8.29
C HIS A 90 4.19 -4.37 8.49
N GLY A 91 4.33 -3.85 9.71
CA GLY A 91 5.44 -2.99 10.12
C GLY A 91 6.73 -3.75 10.37
N SER A 92 7.83 -3.02 10.64
CA SER A 92 9.06 -3.60 11.15
C SER A 92 8.83 -4.21 12.54
N ASP A 93 9.71 -5.13 12.96
CA ASP A 93 9.66 -5.82 14.25
C ASP A 93 8.45 -6.73 14.49
N GLU A 94 7.53 -6.80 13.52
CA GLU A 94 6.39 -7.69 13.58
C GLU A 94 6.72 -8.99 12.83
N LYS A 95 6.83 -10.09 13.58
CA LYS A 95 7.30 -11.38 13.06
C LYS A 95 6.32 -12.50 13.39
N GLY A 96 6.27 -13.46 12.49
CA GLY A 96 5.60 -14.74 12.74
C GLY A 96 4.08 -14.71 12.60
N SER A 97 3.40 -15.73 13.12
CA SER A 97 1.95 -15.94 12.99
C SER A 97 1.12 -14.82 13.62
N SER A 98 1.69 -14.08 14.56
CA SER A 98 1.03 -12.90 15.14
C SER A 98 0.66 -11.85 14.10
N LEU A 99 1.33 -11.87 12.93
CA LEU A 99 1.08 -10.93 11.83
C LEU A 99 -0.29 -11.11 11.19
N VAL A 100 -0.87 -12.29 11.28
CA VAL A 100 -2.24 -12.54 10.83
C VAL A 100 -3.24 -11.66 11.58
N LYS A 101 -2.91 -11.22 12.81
CA LYS A 101 -3.76 -10.28 13.58
C LYS A 101 -4.11 -9.01 12.79
N TYR A 102 -3.21 -8.53 11.91
CA TYR A 102 -3.45 -7.34 11.11
C TYR A 102 -4.40 -7.57 9.94
N GLY A 103 -4.53 -8.81 9.50
CA GLY A 103 -5.56 -9.21 8.54
C GLY A 103 -6.93 -9.48 9.18
N ARG A 104 -7.00 -9.65 10.52
CA ARG A 104 -8.24 -10.04 11.22
C ARG A 104 -9.40 -9.07 11.02
N LYS A 105 -9.13 -7.77 11.01
CA LYS A 105 -10.18 -6.77 10.79
C LYS A 105 -10.90 -6.94 9.46
N PHE A 106 -10.23 -7.51 8.47
CA PHE A 106 -10.77 -7.75 7.13
C PHE A 106 -11.49 -9.09 6.98
N ILE A 107 -11.46 -9.98 7.99
CA ILE A 107 -12.14 -11.26 7.95
C ILE A 107 -13.32 -11.36 8.92
N THR A 108 -13.66 -10.29 9.60
CA THR A 108 -14.86 -10.22 10.43
C THR A 108 -16.10 -10.34 9.57
N GLU A 109 -17.17 -10.93 10.11
CA GLU A 109 -18.43 -11.04 9.40
C GLU A 109 -18.98 -9.68 9.00
N GLU A 110 -18.87 -8.70 9.88
CA GLU A 110 -19.27 -7.32 9.63
C GLU A 110 -18.53 -6.74 8.40
N PHE A 111 -17.21 -6.84 8.36
CA PHE A 111 -16.42 -6.35 7.22
C PHE A 111 -16.78 -7.08 5.93
N GLN A 112 -16.81 -8.41 5.96
CA GLN A 112 -17.06 -9.24 4.80
C GLN A 112 -18.44 -8.99 4.17
N ASN A 113 -19.47 -8.79 5.00
CA ASN A 113 -20.81 -8.49 4.51
C ASN A 113 -20.95 -7.06 3.98
N LYS A 114 -20.13 -6.12 4.50
CA LYS A 114 -20.19 -4.70 4.11
C LYS A 114 -19.38 -4.39 2.86
N ILE A 115 -18.19 -5.01 2.70
CA ILE A 115 -17.23 -4.63 1.67
C ILE A 115 -17.69 -4.98 0.27
N TYR A 116 -18.22 -6.16 0.08
CA TYR A 116 -18.65 -6.68 -1.21
C TYR A 116 -19.71 -7.79 -1.00
N PRO A 117 -20.71 -7.94 -1.89
CA PRO A 117 -21.77 -8.94 -1.71
C PRO A 117 -21.26 -10.37 -1.50
N GLU A 118 -20.13 -10.68 -2.11
CA GLU A 118 -19.50 -11.98 -2.08
C GLU A 118 -18.36 -12.09 -1.03
N GLY A 119 -18.10 -11.00 -0.29
CA GLY A 119 -16.95 -10.83 0.58
C GLY A 119 -15.68 -10.49 -0.19
N ALA A 120 -14.55 -10.48 0.50
CA ALA A 120 -13.23 -10.17 -0.05
C ALA A 120 -12.20 -11.24 0.33
N ALA A 121 -11.26 -11.52 -0.57
CA ALA A 121 -10.05 -12.26 -0.23
C ALA A 121 -9.09 -11.36 0.55
N VAL A 122 -8.35 -11.94 1.49
CA VAL A 122 -7.33 -11.23 2.27
C VAL A 122 -6.02 -11.98 2.21
N LEU A 123 -4.96 -11.29 1.81
CA LEU A 123 -3.61 -11.80 1.70
C LEU A 123 -2.71 -11.06 2.68
N VAL A 124 -2.13 -11.76 3.64
CA VAL A 124 -1.11 -11.19 4.53
C VAL A 124 0.24 -11.73 4.07
N ILE A 125 1.09 -10.87 3.52
CA ILE A 125 2.43 -11.24 3.09
C ILE A 125 3.38 -11.05 4.28
N LEU A 126 4.24 -12.02 4.52
CA LEU A 126 5.21 -12.00 5.60
C LEU A 126 6.58 -11.59 5.08
N SER A 127 7.15 -10.56 5.69
CA SER A 127 8.55 -10.24 5.47
C SER A 127 9.42 -11.19 6.31
N ARG A 128 10.44 -11.76 5.70
CA ARG A 128 11.42 -12.63 6.37
C ARG A 128 12.43 -11.86 7.19
N ILE A 129 12.65 -10.65 6.79
CA ILE A 129 13.46 -9.65 7.48
C ILE A 129 12.51 -8.56 7.98
N ASN A 130 13.03 -7.66 8.80
CA ASN A 130 12.20 -6.57 9.33
C ASN A 130 11.64 -5.62 8.25
N TYR A 131 12.03 -5.80 6.98
CA TYR A 131 11.67 -4.90 5.87
C TYR A 131 11.29 -5.69 4.64
N PHE A 132 10.32 -5.15 3.87
CA PHE A 132 10.03 -5.60 2.52
C PHE A 132 11.02 -4.92 1.55
N THR A 133 11.61 -5.67 0.63
CA THR A 133 12.71 -5.19 -0.21
C THR A 133 12.59 -5.53 -1.69
N ASP A 134 11.60 -6.35 -2.08
CA ASP A 134 11.44 -6.83 -3.45
C ASP A 134 10.04 -6.50 -4.01
N PRO A 135 9.83 -5.30 -4.58
CA PRO A 135 8.56 -4.94 -5.18
C PRO A 135 8.18 -5.85 -6.35
N HIS A 136 9.12 -6.16 -7.23
CA HIS A 136 8.83 -6.97 -8.42
C HIS A 136 8.46 -8.42 -8.05
N GLY A 137 9.24 -9.07 -7.21
CA GLY A 137 8.93 -10.43 -6.73
C GLY A 137 7.61 -10.47 -5.95
N THR A 138 7.30 -9.42 -5.17
CA THR A 138 6.02 -9.31 -4.47
C THR A 138 4.85 -9.13 -5.45
N CYS A 139 5.02 -8.32 -6.51
CA CYS A 139 4.03 -8.21 -7.57
C CYS A 139 3.75 -9.56 -8.23
N LEU A 140 4.79 -10.29 -8.62
CA LEU A 140 4.66 -11.63 -9.19
C LEU A 140 3.97 -12.62 -8.25
N LEU A 141 4.24 -12.56 -6.94
CA LEU A 141 3.56 -13.36 -5.94
C LEU A 141 2.05 -13.07 -5.93
N ILE A 142 1.65 -11.80 -5.86
CA ILE A 142 0.25 -11.39 -5.84
C ILE A 142 -0.46 -11.83 -7.14
N GLN A 143 0.16 -11.61 -8.29
CA GLN A 143 -0.37 -12.06 -9.58
C GLN A 143 -0.55 -13.58 -9.64
N ASN A 144 0.42 -14.35 -9.16
CA ASN A 144 0.33 -15.82 -9.10
C ASN A 144 -0.79 -16.29 -8.18
N ILE A 145 -1.03 -15.60 -7.05
CA ILE A 145 -2.16 -15.90 -6.16
C ILE A 145 -3.48 -15.67 -6.90
N CYS A 146 -3.63 -14.57 -7.64
CA CYS A 146 -4.82 -14.32 -8.46
C CYS A 146 -5.01 -15.37 -9.56
N ILE A 147 -3.93 -15.82 -10.21
CA ILE A 147 -3.99 -16.89 -11.24
C ILE A 147 -4.44 -18.23 -10.64
N LYS A 148 -3.92 -18.58 -9.46
CA LYS A 148 -4.29 -19.82 -8.75
C LYS A 148 -5.71 -19.80 -8.19
N ASN A 149 -6.22 -18.61 -7.85
CA ASN A 149 -7.53 -18.40 -7.24
C ASN A 149 -8.37 -17.51 -8.16
N LYS A 150 -8.96 -18.12 -9.18
CA LYS A 150 -9.68 -17.41 -10.26
C LYS A 150 -10.92 -16.64 -9.80
N CYS A 151 -11.41 -16.92 -8.61
CA CYS A 151 -12.45 -16.13 -7.94
C CYS A 151 -11.99 -14.72 -7.56
N ILE A 152 -10.68 -14.46 -7.49
CA ILE A 152 -10.14 -13.13 -7.17
C ILE A 152 -10.13 -12.25 -8.41
N ASP A 153 -10.65 -11.04 -8.29
CA ASP A 153 -10.55 -10.00 -9.31
C ASP A 153 -9.18 -9.33 -9.29
N LYS A 154 -8.36 -9.66 -10.28
CA LYS A 154 -7.01 -9.08 -10.43
C LYS A 154 -7.00 -7.56 -10.71
N THR A 155 -8.13 -6.97 -11.06
CA THR A 155 -8.28 -5.53 -11.30
C THR A 155 -8.78 -4.78 -10.08
N ASN A 156 -9.17 -5.52 -9.02
CA ASN A 156 -9.72 -4.96 -7.80
C ASN A 156 -8.85 -5.36 -6.58
N ILE A 157 -7.59 -4.95 -6.62
CA ILE A 157 -6.61 -5.24 -5.58
C ILE A 157 -6.33 -3.97 -4.78
N ILE A 158 -6.40 -4.09 -3.44
CA ILE A 158 -6.17 -3.00 -2.49
C ILE A 158 -4.94 -3.35 -1.66
N GLY A 159 -3.96 -2.47 -1.66
CA GLY A 159 -2.80 -2.55 -0.78
C GLY A 159 -3.06 -1.85 0.55
N TYR A 160 -2.77 -2.51 1.67
CA TYR A 160 -2.93 -1.95 3.01
C TYR A 160 -1.64 -2.14 3.80
N GLY A 161 -0.99 -1.05 4.18
CA GLY A 161 0.31 -1.07 4.82
C GLY A 161 0.41 -0.22 6.08
N PHE A 162 1.29 -0.65 6.99
CA PHE A 162 1.62 0.05 8.21
C PHE A 162 3.12 0.25 8.32
N SER A 163 3.57 1.45 8.73
CA SER A 163 4.99 1.72 9.00
C SER A 163 5.86 1.36 7.79
N GLN A 164 6.77 0.43 7.96
CA GLN A 164 7.60 -0.09 6.88
C GLN A 164 6.75 -0.75 5.77
N GLY A 165 5.67 -1.45 6.13
CA GLY A 165 4.71 -1.99 5.16
C GLY A 165 3.95 -0.88 4.41
N ALA A 166 3.68 0.25 5.07
CA ALA A 166 3.09 1.43 4.42
C ALA A 166 4.07 2.09 3.44
N LYS A 167 5.36 2.16 3.79
CA LYS A 167 6.41 2.56 2.85
C LYS A 167 6.41 1.64 1.63
N PHE A 168 6.46 0.33 1.90
CA PHE A 168 6.59 -0.66 0.84
C PHE A 168 5.38 -0.73 -0.10
N VAL A 169 4.15 -0.60 0.40
CA VAL A 169 2.96 -0.61 -0.45
C VAL A 169 2.93 0.59 -1.42
N VAL A 170 3.45 1.74 -1.00
CA VAL A 170 3.62 2.91 -1.88
C VAL A 170 4.73 2.65 -2.90
N GLU A 171 5.87 2.12 -2.48
CA GLU A 171 6.98 1.73 -3.35
C GLU A 171 6.53 0.71 -4.40
N LEU A 172 5.77 -0.31 -3.99
CA LEU A 172 5.21 -1.32 -4.87
C LEU A 172 4.21 -0.71 -5.87
N ALA A 173 3.34 0.19 -5.43
CA ALA A 173 2.45 0.91 -6.33
C ALA A 173 3.21 1.77 -7.36
N CYS A 174 4.33 2.38 -6.96
CA CYS A 174 5.17 3.15 -7.88
C CYS A 174 5.93 2.27 -8.88
N ALA A 175 6.40 1.11 -8.44
CA ALA A 175 7.10 0.15 -9.29
C ALA A 175 6.15 -0.57 -10.28
N GLU A 176 4.93 -0.89 -9.82
CA GLU A 176 3.92 -1.65 -10.55
C GLU A 176 2.55 -0.92 -10.50
N PRO A 177 2.38 0.20 -11.21
CA PRO A 177 1.20 1.08 -11.07
C PRO A 177 -0.13 0.43 -11.47
N GLN A 178 -0.07 -0.70 -12.20
CA GLN A 178 -1.26 -1.45 -12.62
C GLN A 178 -1.71 -2.49 -11.59
N LEU A 179 -0.91 -2.70 -10.51
CA LEU A 179 -1.18 -3.74 -9.53
C LEU A 179 -2.35 -3.36 -8.63
N PHE A 180 -2.32 -2.15 -8.08
CA PHE A 180 -3.30 -1.72 -7.09
C PHE A 180 -4.33 -0.77 -7.69
N ARG A 181 -5.60 -1.03 -7.38
CA ARG A 181 -6.67 -0.07 -7.56
C ARG A 181 -6.59 1.03 -6.51
N ALA A 182 -6.26 0.65 -5.29
CA ALA A 182 -6.07 1.59 -4.19
C ALA A 182 -4.99 1.17 -3.20
N VAL A 183 -4.46 2.15 -2.47
CA VAL A 183 -3.46 1.99 -1.43
C VAL A 183 -3.90 2.69 -0.15
N ILE A 184 -3.82 2.00 0.98
CA ILE A 184 -3.95 2.56 2.33
C ILE A 184 -2.58 2.52 3.00
N SER A 185 -2.07 3.69 3.38
CA SER A 185 -0.75 3.87 3.99
C SER A 185 -0.87 4.54 5.36
N GLY A 186 -0.66 3.79 6.43
CA GLY A 186 -0.69 4.26 7.82
C GLY A 186 0.70 4.40 8.42
N SER A 187 1.03 5.58 8.95
CA SER A 187 2.37 5.89 9.49
C SER A 187 3.50 5.50 8.53
N GLY A 188 3.25 5.72 7.23
CA GLY A 188 4.20 5.41 6.18
C GLY A 188 5.14 6.56 5.90
N PHE A 189 6.27 6.22 5.27
CA PHE A 189 7.27 7.20 4.84
C PHE A 189 7.82 6.75 3.49
N TYR A 190 7.77 7.60 2.49
CA TYR A 190 8.32 7.30 1.16
C TYR A 190 8.71 8.59 0.46
N ASN A 191 9.86 8.59 -0.16
CA ASN A 191 10.31 9.73 -0.95
C ASN A 191 9.89 9.54 -2.42
N ILE A 192 8.63 9.85 -2.71
CA ILE A 192 8.10 9.73 -4.06
C ILE A 192 8.76 10.75 -5.00
N THR A 193 9.28 10.27 -6.11
CA THR A 193 9.80 11.12 -7.19
C THR A 193 8.65 11.64 -8.05
N PHE A 194 8.90 12.69 -8.85
CA PHE A 194 7.90 13.20 -9.79
C PHE A 194 7.45 12.14 -10.81
N ARG A 195 8.38 11.33 -11.31
CA ARG A 195 8.08 10.24 -12.24
C ARG A 195 7.16 9.19 -11.62
N GLU A 196 7.45 8.79 -10.40
CA GLU A 196 6.62 7.84 -9.64
C GLU A 196 5.23 8.44 -9.35
N LEU A 197 5.16 9.71 -8.93
CA LEU A 197 3.87 10.38 -8.73
C LEU A 197 3.03 10.36 -10.01
N VAL A 198 3.62 10.66 -11.17
CA VAL A 198 2.92 10.59 -12.44
C VAL A 198 2.44 9.17 -12.75
N SER A 199 3.24 8.15 -12.45
CA SER A 199 2.87 6.75 -12.71
C SER A 199 1.68 6.28 -11.85
N VAL A 200 1.54 6.80 -10.63
CA VAL A 200 0.47 6.40 -9.69
C VAL A 200 -0.77 7.30 -9.72
N LEU A 201 -0.85 8.28 -10.61
CA LEU A 201 -2.04 9.14 -10.71
C LEU A 201 -3.38 8.38 -10.81
N PRO A 202 -3.47 7.23 -11.50
CA PRO A 202 -4.70 6.44 -11.56
C PRO A 202 -5.03 5.70 -10.27
N VAL A 203 -4.05 5.47 -9.39
CA VAL A 203 -4.21 4.74 -8.13
C VAL A 203 -4.88 5.64 -7.10
N GLN A 204 -5.84 5.13 -6.34
CA GLN A 204 -6.48 5.88 -5.27
C GLN A 204 -5.70 5.69 -3.96
N PHE A 205 -5.48 6.75 -3.19
CA PHE A 205 -4.72 6.70 -1.95
C PHE A 205 -5.53 7.17 -0.74
N TYR A 206 -5.41 6.45 0.36
CA TYR A 206 -5.65 6.98 1.68
C TYR A 206 -4.35 6.93 2.46
N SER A 207 -3.81 8.09 2.82
CA SER A 207 -2.56 8.20 3.58
C SER A 207 -2.79 8.92 4.88
N ALA A 208 -2.32 8.35 5.99
CA ALA A 208 -2.46 8.94 7.31
C ALA A 208 -1.15 8.91 8.09
N VAL A 209 -0.80 10.03 8.72
CA VAL A 209 0.38 10.18 9.57
C VAL A 209 0.07 11.02 10.80
N SER A 210 0.93 10.95 11.82
CA SER A 210 0.80 11.76 13.02
C SER A 210 2.01 12.67 13.24
N GLU A 211 1.77 13.88 13.71
CA GLU A 211 2.81 14.85 14.08
C GLU A 211 3.71 14.34 15.20
N ASN A 212 3.18 13.51 16.09
CA ASN A 212 3.95 12.91 17.18
C ASN A 212 4.92 11.82 16.70
N ASP A 213 4.75 11.31 15.50
CA ASP A 213 5.64 10.32 14.88
C ASP A 213 6.79 11.01 14.13
N LYS A 214 7.66 11.68 14.90
CA LYS A 214 8.67 12.61 14.37
C LYS A 214 9.62 12.01 13.34
N GLY A 215 9.93 10.72 13.42
CA GLY A 215 10.82 10.04 12.47
C GLY A 215 10.19 9.79 11.11
N ILE A 216 8.86 9.79 11.04
CA ILE A 216 8.09 9.41 9.85
C ILE A 216 7.30 10.59 9.29
N PHE A 217 6.87 11.50 10.17
CA PHE A 217 5.93 12.56 9.85
C PHE A 217 6.35 13.42 8.66
N GLU A 218 7.60 13.87 8.61
CA GLU A 218 8.07 14.76 7.55
C GLU A 218 7.91 14.11 6.17
N GLN A 219 8.45 12.92 5.99
CA GLN A 219 8.39 12.21 4.70
C GLN A 219 7.00 11.69 4.40
N GLY A 220 6.30 11.14 5.39
CA GLY A 220 4.94 10.63 5.25
C GLY A 220 3.94 11.71 4.91
N SER A 221 4.08 12.90 5.48
CA SER A 221 3.21 14.04 5.17
C SER A 221 3.42 14.56 3.75
N ILE A 222 4.65 14.55 3.22
CA ILE A 222 4.93 14.96 1.85
C ILE A 222 4.26 14.02 0.86
N VAL A 223 4.51 12.71 0.95
CA VAL A 223 3.93 11.74 0.03
C VAL A 223 2.40 11.69 0.17
N GLY A 224 1.88 11.74 1.39
CA GLY A 224 0.44 11.75 1.63
C GLY A 224 -0.25 12.96 1.02
N LYS A 225 0.30 14.18 1.18
CA LYS A 225 -0.22 15.41 0.57
C LYS A 225 -0.14 15.36 -0.96
N LEU A 226 0.95 14.85 -1.53
CA LEU A 226 1.10 14.73 -2.97
C LEU A 226 0.09 13.75 -3.56
N CYS A 227 -0.01 12.54 -3.02
CA CYS A 227 -0.98 11.55 -3.48
C CYS A 227 -2.42 12.00 -3.24
N GLY A 228 -2.73 12.56 -2.05
CA GLY A 228 -4.06 13.07 -1.73
C GLY A 228 -4.53 14.21 -2.63
N ARG A 229 -3.60 15.01 -3.18
CA ARG A 229 -3.92 16.11 -4.06
C ARG A 229 -4.01 15.73 -5.55
N TRP A 230 -3.14 14.84 -6.00
CA TRP A 230 -2.95 14.60 -7.43
C TRP A 230 -3.51 13.27 -7.92
N CYS A 231 -3.60 12.26 -7.03
CA CYS A 231 -4.18 10.98 -7.40
C CYS A 231 -5.72 11.02 -7.33
N LYS A 232 -6.37 10.22 -8.17
CA LYS A 232 -7.83 10.17 -8.28
C LYS A 232 -8.47 9.75 -6.96
N ASN A 233 -9.51 10.47 -6.50
CA ASN A 233 -10.31 10.12 -5.30
C ASN A 233 -9.45 9.74 -4.08
N SER A 234 -8.40 10.51 -3.83
CA SER A 234 -7.41 10.22 -2.80
C SER A 234 -7.51 11.19 -1.62
N TYR A 235 -7.10 10.72 -0.46
CA TYR A 235 -7.23 11.45 0.81
C TYR A 235 -5.93 11.41 1.59
N TYR A 236 -5.63 12.51 2.27
CA TYR A 236 -4.56 12.61 3.24
C TYR A 236 -5.11 13.06 4.59
N LYS A 237 -4.77 12.34 5.65
CA LYS A 237 -5.17 12.66 7.01
C LYS A 237 -3.95 12.85 7.91
N GLN A 238 -3.93 13.96 8.62
CA GLN A 238 -2.91 14.29 9.62
C GLN A 238 -3.56 14.24 11.00
N TYR A 239 -2.91 13.54 11.93
CA TYR A 239 -3.33 13.46 13.33
C TYR A 239 -2.31 14.19 14.21
N GLU A 240 -2.78 14.94 15.19
CA GLU A 240 -1.91 15.68 16.11
C GLU A 240 -1.42 14.80 17.27
N GLN A 241 -2.26 13.86 17.75
CA GLN A 241 -2.04 13.16 19.02
C GLN A 241 -1.89 11.64 18.90
N ARG A 242 -1.97 11.06 17.72
CA ARG A 242 -1.68 9.63 17.54
C ARG A 242 -0.17 9.41 17.53
N TRP A 243 0.24 8.25 18.06
CA TRP A 243 1.61 7.76 17.86
C TRP A 243 1.67 6.99 16.54
N HIS A 244 2.62 6.13 16.41
CA HIS A 244 2.79 5.19 15.31
C HIS A 244 1.60 4.23 15.24
N PHE A 245 0.75 4.30 14.20
CA PHE A 245 -0.57 3.65 14.18
C PHE A 245 -0.91 3.00 12.85
N TRP A 246 -1.72 1.96 12.93
CA TRP A 246 -2.46 1.41 11.81
C TRP A 246 -3.67 2.31 11.50
N VAL A 247 -3.99 2.44 10.19
CA VAL A 247 -5.26 3.06 9.79
C VAL A 247 -6.41 2.13 10.20
N GLU A 248 -7.41 2.66 10.87
CA GLU A 248 -8.61 1.91 11.21
C GLU A 248 -9.71 2.16 10.15
N LEU A 249 -10.61 1.20 10.00
CA LEU A 249 -11.69 1.28 8.99
C LEU A 249 -12.69 2.39 9.33
N GLU A 250 -12.82 2.71 10.61
CA GLU A 250 -13.65 3.77 11.17
C GLU A 250 -13.00 5.15 11.11
N ASP A 251 -11.73 5.23 10.73
CA ASP A 251 -11.04 6.51 10.57
C ASP A 251 -11.76 7.37 9.53
N LYS A 252 -12.07 8.61 9.90
CA LYS A 252 -12.76 9.56 8.99
C LYS A 252 -11.83 10.07 7.91
N LEU A 253 -12.37 10.20 6.71
CA LEU A 253 -11.71 10.89 5.61
C LEU A 253 -11.47 12.36 5.93
N SER A 254 -10.60 13.02 5.17
CA SER A 254 -10.27 14.44 5.39
C SER A 254 -11.36 15.41 4.96
N ASP A 255 -12.34 14.96 4.17
CA ASP A 255 -13.36 15.80 3.53
C ASP A 255 -14.78 15.63 4.10
N GLY A 256 -14.96 14.97 5.23
CA GLY A 256 -16.28 14.85 5.82
C GLY A 256 -16.50 13.72 6.83
N ASP A 257 -17.74 13.26 6.90
CA ASP A 257 -18.16 12.24 7.87
C ASP A 257 -17.94 10.79 7.39
N LYS A 258 -17.58 10.60 6.12
CA LYS A 258 -17.29 9.27 5.55
C LYS A 258 -16.05 8.67 6.19
N THR A 259 -16.09 7.37 6.37
CA THR A 259 -14.97 6.59 6.91
C THR A 259 -14.11 5.97 5.79
N VAL A 260 -12.96 5.43 6.18
CA VAL A 260 -12.12 4.61 5.28
C VAL A 260 -12.93 3.42 4.76
N MET A 261 -13.79 2.82 5.62
CA MET A 261 -14.67 1.73 5.21
C MET A 261 -15.66 2.17 4.12
N ASP A 262 -16.30 3.33 4.25
CA ASP A 262 -17.24 3.83 3.25
C ASP A 262 -16.55 4.11 1.92
N TRP A 263 -15.32 4.61 1.96
CA TRP A 263 -14.50 4.81 0.77
C TRP A 263 -14.14 3.48 0.10
N LEU A 264 -13.70 2.47 0.88
CA LEU A 264 -13.40 1.13 0.36
C LEU A 264 -14.62 0.48 -0.29
N VAL A 265 -15.78 0.51 0.38
CA VAL A 265 -17.03 -0.04 -0.15
C VAL A 265 -17.38 0.58 -1.50
N LYS A 266 -17.32 1.91 -1.59
CA LYS A 266 -17.55 2.61 -2.85
C LYS A 266 -16.56 2.16 -3.92
N LEU A 267 -15.28 2.12 -3.57
CA LEU A 267 -14.20 1.80 -4.48
C LEU A 267 -14.32 0.39 -5.07
N VAL A 268 -14.59 -0.61 -4.26
CA VAL A 268 -14.62 -2.01 -4.74
C VAL A 268 -15.88 -2.36 -5.53
N ASN A 269 -16.94 -1.55 -5.42
CA ASN A 269 -18.22 -1.76 -6.10
C ASN A 269 -18.39 -0.89 -7.37
N GLU A 270 -17.46 0.01 -7.67
CA GLU A 270 -17.36 0.76 -8.93
C GLU A 270 -16.63 -0.05 -10.03
#